data_2412d352ecef7783192ddd19988aeed3
#
_entry.id   2412d352ecef7783192ddd19988aeed3
#
_cell.length_a   1.000
_cell.length_b   1.000
_cell.length_c   1.000
_cell.angle_alpha   90.00
_cell.angle_beta   90.00
_cell.angle_gamma   90.00
#
_symmetry.space_group_name_H-M   'P 1'
#
loop_
_entity.id
_entity.type
_entity.pdbx_description
1 polymer ?
#
loop_
_entity_poly.entity_id
_entity_poly.type
_entity_poly.pdbx_seq_one_letter_code
_entity_poly.pdbx_strand_id
1 'polypeptide(L)'
;MRNAVYKKILLLMPMVLICALLSGVFLPVYSDEVVTKFNNARFFMESGQMLSFFPQCTTTVGHGVAWVFYPAAILVSSVYAYLQPLGLRVSGVVLALAWFGLLAYWCHRQTAEEGAKRFTFLVAFASLGVMPYLWVLSRPEQFMLLPVLLFCILALFTPAQSSRGRQLVVMGGLGLLLSVFFYAHPKSLFFTPFFLAAVWIATRGFNLLIRAGLVLYALALSVQVLRDASLLGGCQDAPAVQAMLAANSLMPGLLLSDPVAFFGAVWQNISLFPQRMLVHLTFSPTFQSGWLPPLTENPAPLLWLNPLIHYTLLVLVAGSHLLAVGLAVISLARRRMSAALLLASLLAAGDLLNVALYNLQNFYAGIQYVPLSIVIVALLFQCLPVVRPWFAARVAGHLTLAFVAGLSLVSLFALFYLVTPNLLRNADYANASIPGQPLSVPVLGAQAHLDSIRELGESCHIPADHAEHVVVDHMTYFAYLKDRSPVHVLYVSAFGYGGDLLNGKLLPFLKERNSPGLITRCEWVPNEFRDVQRQNDRGYCCVDFGVR
;
A
#
# COMPACT_ATOMS: atom_id res chain seq x y z
N MET A 1 -12.06 29.19 -30.37
CA MET A 1 -12.61 27.85 -30.04
C MET A 1 -11.60 26.91 -29.36
N ARG A 2 -10.37 26.72 -29.83
CA ARG A 2 -9.36 25.82 -29.21
C ARG A 2 -9.13 26.06 -27.72
N ASN A 3 -9.00 27.29 -27.25
CA ASN A 3 -8.75 27.60 -25.84
C ASN A 3 -9.93 27.27 -24.89
N ALA A 4 -11.17 27.32 -25.35
CA ALA A 4 -12.34 27.04 -24.53
C ALA A 4 -12.52 25.50 -24.30
N VAL A 5 -12.32 24.71 -25.36
CA VAL A 5 -12.38 23.24 -25.28
C VAL A 5 -11.26 22.72 -24.35
N TYR A 6 -10.05 23.26 -24.54
CA TYR A 6 -8.91 22.89 -23.73
C TYR A 6 -9.11 23.20 -22.24
N LYS A 7 -9.62 24.39 -21.89
CA LYS A 7 -9.97 24.74 -20.50
C LYS A 7 -11.03 23.81 -19.91
N LYS A 8 -12.01 23.37 -20.71
CA LYS A 8 -13.02 22.40 -20.25
C LYS A 8 -12.41 21.03 -19.93
N ILE A 9 -11.48 20.53 -20.75
CA ILE A 9 -10.77 19.26 -20.49
C ILE A 9 -9.93 19.36 -19.21
N LEU A 10 -9.25 20.49 -18.98
CA LEU A 10 -8.45 20.71 -17.78
C LEU A 10 -9.28 20.66 -16.47
N LEU A 11 -10.56 21.05 -16.52
CA LEU A 11 -11.47 20.98 -15.39
C LEU A 11 -12.17 19.62 -15.29
N LEU A 12 -12.44 18.97 -16.41
CA LEU A 12 -13.17 17.71 -16.47
C LEU A 12 -12.38 16.55 -15.82
N MET A 13 -11.09 16.45 -16.10
CA MET A 13 -10.25 15.34 -15.60
C MET A 13 -10.23 15.23 -14.08
N PRO A 14 -9.94 16.29 -13.29
CA PRO A 14 -10.00 16.21 -11.83
C PRO A 14 -11.40 15.86 -11.30
N MET A 15 -12.46 16.40 -11.92
CA MET A 15 -13.83 16.09 -11.51
C MET A 15 -14.17 14.61 -11.72
N VAL A 16 -13.83 14.05 -12.87
CA VAL A 16 -14.09 12.63 -13.17
C VAL A 16 -13.27 11.73 -12.26
N LEU A 17 -12.00 12.10 -11.96
CA LEU A 17 -11.20 11.38 -10.99
C LEU A 17 -11.85 11.40 -9.59
N ILE A 18 -12.32 12.56 -9.13
CA ILE A 18 -13.01 12.65 -7.83
C ILE A 18 -14.25 11.75 -7.81
N CYS A 19 -15.05 11.74 -8.87
CA CYS A 19 -16.20 10.84 -8.98
C CYS A 19 -15.76 9.36 -8.93
N ALA A 20 -14.66 9.00 -9.61
CA ALA A 20 -14.13 7.64 -9.58
C ALA A 20 -13.61 7.25 -8.19
N LEU A 21 -12.92 8.14 -7.49
CA LEU A 21 -12.50 7.90 -6.10
C LEU A 21 -13.71 7.71 -5.17
N LEU A 22 -14.75 8.53 -5.33
CA LEU A 22 -15.98 8.41 -4.55
C LEU A 22 -16.72 7.10 -4.86
N SER A 23 -16.74 6.64 -6.11
CA SER A 23 -17.33 5.33 -6.44
C SER A 23 -16.54 4.17 -5.83
N GLY A 24 -15.25 4.35 -5.58
CA GLY A 24 -14.40 3.38 -4.88
C GLY A 24 -14.78 3.15 -3.42
N VAL A 25 -15.63 3.99 -2.82
CA VAL A 25 -16.19 3.77 -1.48
C VAL A 25 -16.96 2.45 -1.39
N PHE A 26 -17.50 1.97 -2.49
CA PHE A 26 -18.26 0.71 -2.55
C PHE A 26 -17.39 -0.53 -2.77
N LEU A 27 -16.06 -0.37 -2.93
CA LEU A 27 -15.15 -1.51 -3.05
C LEU A 27 -15.17 -2.37 -1.79
N PRO A 28 -15.33 -3.68 -1.91
CA PRO A 28 -15.17 -4.59 -0.78
C PRO A 28 -13.79 -4.44 -0.14
N VAL A 29 -13.70 -4.69 1.16
CA VAL A 29 -12.42 -4.68 1.87
C VAL A 29 -11.68 -5.97 1.55
N TYR A 30 -10.52 -5.81 0.95
CA TYR A 30 -9.67 -6.91 0.50
C TYR A 30 -8.92 -7.55 1.69
N SER A 31 -8.73 -8.86 1.64
CA SER A 31 -8.11 -9.62 2.73
C SER A 31 -6.78 -9.03 3.23
N ASP A 32 -5.92 -8.65 2.29
CA ASP A 32 -4.57 -8.13 2.56
C ASP A 32 -4.56 -6.74 3.21
N GLU A 33 -5.70 -6.04 3.23
CA GLU A 33 -5.84 -4.78 3.96
C GLU A 33 -5.94 -5.02 5.46
N VAL A 34 -6.59 -6.09 5.87
CA VAL A 34 -6.85 -6.46 7.27
C VAL A 34 -5.75 -7.38 7.80
N VAL A 35 -5.72 -8.60 7.33
CA VAL A 35 -4.82 -9.70 7.73
C VAL A 35 -4.27 -9.48 9.15
N THR A 36 -3.02 -9.73 9.38
CA THR A 36 -2.39 -9.60 10.70
C THR A 36 -2.13 -8.15 11.15
N LYS A 37 -2.23 -7.18 10.26
CA LYS A 37 -1.86 -5.78 10.53
C LYS A 37 -2.77 -5.12 11.56
N PHE A 38 -4.07 -5.30 11.42
CA PHE A 38 -5.04 -4.68 12.33
C PHE A 38 -5.02 -5.31 13.72
N ASN A 39 -4.83 -6.62 13.80
CA ASN A 39 -4.67 -7.33 15.06
C ASN A 39 -3.46 -6.82 15.84
N ASN A 40 -2.31 -6.72 15.17
CA ASN A 40 -1.08 -6.22 15.76
C ASN A 40 -1.20 -4.74 16.17
N ALA A 41 -1.88 -3.93 15.35
CA ALA A 41 -2.13 -2.53 15.64
C ALA A 41 -3.03 -2.36 16.87
N ARG A 42 -4.07 -3.17 17.00
CA ARG A 42 -4.94 -3.15 18.19
C ARG A 42 -4.19 -3.59 19.43
N PHE A 43 -3.37 -4.64 19.34
CA PHE A 43 -2.54 -5.05 20.45
C PHE A 43 -1.60 -3.92 20.91
N PHE A 44 -1.00 -3.19 19.96
CA PHE A 44 -0.20 -2.00 20.27
C PHE A 44 -1.01 -0.92 20.99
N MET A 45 -2.21 -0.61 20.49
CA MET A 45 -3.07 0.42 21.08
C MET A 45 -3.53 0.07 22.50
N GLU A 46 -3.71 -1.21 22.79
CA GLU A 46 -4.18 -1.70 24.10
C GLU A 46 -3.04 -1.90 25.10
N SER A 47 -1.87 -2.37 24.65
CA SER A 47 -0.75 -2.72 25.54
C SER A 47 0.42 -1.73 25.52
N GLY A 48 0.48 -0.84 24.54
CA GLY A 48 1.64 0.03 24.27
C GLY A 48 2.83 -0.71 23.66
N GLN A 49 2.71 -2.01 23.35
CA GLN A 49 3.79 -2.84 22.84
C GLN A 49 3.66 -3.06 21.33
N MET A 50 4.68 -2.64 20.58
CA MET A 50 4.76 -2.87 19.13
C MET A 50 5.24 -4.29 18.84
N LEU A 51 4.35 -5.27 18.98
CA LEU A 51 4.67 -6.67 18.85
C LEU A 51 3.77 -7.33 17.80
N SER A 52 4.32 -8.33 17.12
CA SER A 52 3.58 -9.21 16.23
C SER A 52 3.62 -10.62 16.79
N PHE A 53 2.51 -11.33 16.73
CA PHE A 53 2.46 -12.73 17.17
C PHE A 53 3.11 -13.63 16.12
N PHE A 54 4.25 -14.23 16.46
CA PHE A 54 4.84 -15.33 15.72
C PHE A 54 5.21 -16.44 16.72
N PRO A 55 4.28 -17.31 17.02
CA PRO A 55 4.44 -18.31 18.06
C PRO A 55 5.58 -19.30 17.82
N GLN A 56 5.97 -19.48 16.57
CA GLN A 56 7.11 -20.33 16.21
C GLN A 56 8.47 -19.68 16.55
N CYS A 57 8.51 -18.38 16.77
CA CYS A 57 9.73 -17.66 17.13
C CYS A 57 9.96 -17.62 18.67
N THR A 58 9.66 -18.69 19.36
CA THR A 58 9.62 -18.75 20.84
C THR A 58 10.96 -18.54 21.53
N THR A 59 12.07 -18.72 20.82
CA THR A 59 13.41 -18.50 21.36
C THR A 59 13.76 -17.03 21.52
N THR A 60 13.02 -16.14 20.86
CA THR A 60 13.35 -14.70 20.84
C THR A 60 12.75 -13.92 22.00
N VAL A 61 11.70 -14.43 22.66
CA VAL A 61 11.03 -13.71 23.75
C VAL A 61 10.47 -14.70 24.78
N GLY A 62 11.01 -14.72 25.97
CA GLY A 62 10.82 -15.70 27.02
C GLY A 62 9.43 -15.86 27.66
N HIS A 63 8.33 -15.70 26.94
CA HIS A 63 6.96 -15.73 27.47
C HIS A 63 6.04 -16.81 26.88
N GLY A 64 6.57 -17.84 26.27
CA GLY A 64 5.75 -18.95 25.76
C GLY A 64 5.05 -18.67 24.43
N VAL A 65 4.78 -17.40 24.08
CA VAL A 65 4.32 -16.91 22.77
C VAL A 65 5.39 -15.98 22.24
N ALA A 66 5.87 -16.23 21.03
CA ALA A 66 6.91 -15.39 20.46
C ALA A 66 6.35 -14.06 20.01
N TRP A 67 6.96 -13.03 20.47
CA TRP A 67 6.71 -11.68 20.07
C TRP A 67 7.83 -11.23 19.14
N VAL A 68 7.54 -11.00 17.90
CA VAL A 68 8.49 -10.38 16.97
C VAL A 68 8.15 -8.91 16.88
N PHE A 69 9.10 -8.07 17.22
CA PHE A 69 8.96 -6.64 17.06
C PHE A 69 8.98 -6.29 15.57
N TYR A 70 7.87 -5.80 15.08
CA TYR A 70 7.71 -5.39 13.70
C TYR A 70 6.91 -4.09 13.64
N PRO A 71 7.55 -2.92 13.89
CA PRO A 71 6.84 -1.66 14.02
C PRO A 71 6.29 -1.16 12.69
N ALA A 72 6.92 -1.55 11.58
CA ALA A 72 6.46 -1.14 10.26
C ALA A 72 5.03 -1.63 10.01
N ALA A 73 4.18 -0.74 9.58
CA ALA A 73 2.74 -0.88 9.39
C ALA A 73 1.88 -0.92 10.67
N ILE A 74 2.43 -1.12 11.86
CA ILE A 74 1.61 -1.15 13.09
C ILE A 74 1.04 0.24 13.39
N LEU A 75 1.88 1.27 13.47
CA LEU A 75 1.44 2.64 13.79
C LEU A 75 0.41 3.15 12.77
N VAL A 76 0.66 2.90 11.49
CA VAL A 76 -0.23 3.31 10.41
C VAL A 76 -1.53 2.52 10.44
N SER A 77 -1.46 1.21 10.67
CA SER A 77 -2.63 0.35 10.77
C SER A 77 -3.48 0.67 12.00
N SER A 78 -2.91 1.29 13.04
CA SER A 78 -3.67 1.75 14.22
C SER A 78 -4.76 2.76 13.87
N VAL A 79 -4.57 3.55 12.79
CA VAL A 79 -5.59 4.47 12.28
C VAL A 79 -6.79 3.72 11.72
N TYR A 80 -6.56 2.53 11.15
CA TYR A 80 -7.57 1.72 10.49
C TYR A 80 -8.23 0.66 11.38
N ALA A 81 -7.50 0.17 12.38
CA ALA A 81 -7.83 -1.04 13.11
C ALA A 81 -9.21 -1.06 13.80
N TYR A 82 -9.78 0.12 14.07
CA TYR A 82 -11.10 0.27 14.69
C TYR A 82 -12.18 0.76 13.71
N LEU A 83 -11.84 0.90 12.42
CA LEU A 83 -12.80 1.36 11.42
C LEU A 83 -13.62 0.21 10.87
N GLN A 84 -14.92 0.45 10.69
CA GLN A 84 -15.80 -0.42 9.91
C GLN A 84 -15.43 -0.36 8.40
N PRO A 85 -15.87 -1.31 7.56
CA PRO A 85 -15.55 -1.34 6.14
C PRO A 85 -15.78 -0.01 5.40
N LEU A 86 -16.90 0.67 5.65
CA LEU A 86 -17.16 1.99 5.07
C LEU A 86 -16.14 3.03 5.54
N GLY A 87 -15.80 3.03 6.82
CA GLY A 87 -14.78 3.94 7.38
C GLY A 87 -13.42 3.77 6.75
N LEU A 88 -13.02 2.53 6.44
CA LEU A 88 -11.79 2.23 5.72
C LEU A 88 -11.79 2.88 4.33
N ARG A 89 -12.86 2.74 3.58
CA ARG A 89 -12.96 3.31 2.23
C ARG A 89 -12.98 4.83 2.25
N VAL A 90 -13.74 5.43 3.18
CA VAL A 90 -13.77 6.89 3.35
C VAL A 90 -12.38 7.42 3.70
N SER A 91 -11.63 6.75 4.59
CA SER A 91 -10.26 7.17 4.93
C SER A 91 -9.32 7.10 3.72
N GLY A 92 -9.45 6.07 2.88
CA GLY A 92 -8.69 5.95 1.64
C GLY A 92 -8.99 7.10 0.66
N VAL A 93 -10.27 7.45 0.49
CA VAL A 93 -10.68 8.62 -0.34
C VAL A 93 -10.09 9.91 0.21
N VAL A 94 -10.15 10.13 1.53
CA VAL A 94 -9.61 11.35 2.16
C VAL A 94 -8.09 11.46 1.92
N LEU A 95 -7.35 10.36 2.09
CA LEU A 95 -5.91 10.35 1.84
C LEU A 95 -5.58 10.60 0.36
N ALA A 96 -6.34 10.00 -0.56
CA ALA A 96 -6.19 10.24 -1.99
C ALA A 96 -6.45 11.71 -2.33
N LEU A 97 -7.54 12.29 -1.85
CA LEU A 97 -7.87 13.70 -2.07
C LEU A 97 -6.80 14.64 -1.47
N ALA A 98 -6.28 14.33 -0.29
CA ALA A 98 -5.19 15.10 0.31
C ALA A 98 -3.92 15.05 -0.56
N TRP A 99 -3.58 13.87 -1.09
CA TRP A 99 -2.42 13.70 -1.97
C TRP A 99 -2.59 14.49 -3.29
N PHE A 100 -3.74 14.38 -3.95
CA PHE A 100 -4.03 15.15 -5.18
C PHE A 100 -4.12 16.65 -4.92
N GLY A 101 -4.62 17.07 -3.75
CA GLY A 101 -4.62 18.47 -3.33
C GLY A 101 -3.20 19.04 -3.18
N LEU A 102 -2.28 18.27 -2.58
CA LEU A 102 -0.87 18.65 -2.50
C LEU A 102 -0.20 18.66 -3.87
N LEU A 103 -0.52 17.72 -4.74
CA LEU A 103 0.00 17.70 -6.11
C LEU A 103 -0.50 18.91 -6.91
N ALA A 104 -1.78 19.29 -6.75
CA ALA A 104 -2.34 20.51 -7.34
C ALA A 104 -1.62 21.77 -6.82
N TYR A 105 -1.41 21.86 -5.49
CA TYR A 105 -0.64 22.92 -4.88
C TYR A 105 0.77 23.02 -5.47
N TRP A 106 1.48 21.90 -5.59
CA TRP A 106 2.80 21.86 -6.21
C TRP A 106 2.78 22.42 -7.64
N CYS A 107 1.86 21.93 -8.46
CA CYS A 107 1.73 22.37 -9.86
C CYS A 107 1.37 23.87 -9.97
N HIS A 108 0.51 24.35 -9.06
CA HIS A 108 0.09 25.76 -9.05
C HIS A 108 1.21 26.74 -8.64
N ARG A 109 2.22 26.28 -7.90
CA ARG A 109 3.41 27.10 -7.57
C ARG A 109 4.27 27.45 -8.78
N GLN A 110 3.98 26.87 -9.94
CA GLN A 110 4.52 27.23 -11.25
C GLN A 110 3.65 28.31 -11.91
N THR A 111 3.85 28.64 -13.19
CA THR A 111 2.92 29.52 -13.90
C THR A 111 1.54 28.86 -13.99
N ALA A 112 0.47 29.62 -13.83
CA ALA A 112 -0.89 29.07 -13.74
C ALA A 112 -1.27 28.17 -14.94
N GLU A 113 -0.90 28.57 -16.17
CA GLU A 113 -1.22 27.79 -17.38
C GLU A 113 -0.41 26.48 -17.46
N GLU A 114 0.89 26.55 -17.26
CA GLU A 114 1.77 25.36 -17.29
C GLU A 114 1.47 24.45 -16.10
N GLY A 115 1.17 24.99 -14.92
CA GLY A 115 0.76 24.22 -13.75
C GLY A 115 -0.51 23.43 -13.99
N ALA A 116 -1.52 24.03 -14.62
CA ALA A 116 -2.76 23.34 -14.98
C ALA A 116 -2.54 22.19 -15.98
N LYS A 117 -1.69 22.40 -17.01
CA LYS A 117 -1.34 21.35 -17.98
C LYS A 117 -0.63 20.18 -17.33
N ARG A 118 0.37 20.46 -16.49
CA ARG A 118 1.13 19.44 -15.76
C ARG A 118 0.24 18.69 -14.79
N PHE A 119 -0.59 19.37 -14.02
CA PHE A 119 -1.54 18.74 -13.12
C PHE A 119 -2.50 17.83 -13.88
N THR A 120 -3.07 18.27 -15.00
CA THR A 120 -3.95 17.44 -15.84
C THR A 120 -3.24 16.20 -16.37
N PHE A 121 -1.99 16.32 -16.81
CA PHE A 121 -1.20 15.16 -17.23
C PHE A 121 -0.99 14.16 -16.10
N LEU A 122 -0.62 14.63 -14.89
CA LEU A 122 -0.38 13.79 -13.73
C LEU A 122 -1.66 13.11 -13.22
N VAL A 123 -2.79 13.83 -13.24
CA VAL A 123 -4.11 13.29 -12.94
C VAL A 123 -4.52 12.24 -13.97
N ALA A 124 -4.30 12.51 -15.25
CA ALA A 124 -4.58 11.55 -16.32
C ALA A 124 -3.75 10.28 -16.16
N PHE A 125 -2.48 10.39 -15.83
CA PHE A 125 -1.62 9.25 -15.51
C PHE A 125 -2.18 8.45 -14.32
N ALA A 126 -2.57 9.12 -13.24
CA ALA A 126 -3.14 8.51 -12.03
C ALA A 126 -4.51 7.85 -12.25
N SER A 127 -5.15 8.11 -13.40
CA SER A 127 -6.50 7.66 -13.71
C SER A 127 -6.56 6.52 -14.73
N LEU A 128 -5.40 5.99 -15.14
CA LEU A 128 -5.34 4.89 -16.10
C LEU A 128 -5.80 3.57 -15.47
N GLY A 129 -6.60 2.80 -16.21
CA GLY A 129 -7.08 1.49 -15.80
C GLY A 129 -7.88 1.55 -14.50
N VAL A 130 -7.53 0.68 -13.56
CA VAL A 130 -8.19 0.57 -12.26
C VAL A 130 -7.50 1.38 -11.15
N MET A 131 -6.50 2.18 -11.50
CA MET A 131 -5.77 3.02 -10.54
C MET A 131 -6.67 3.85 -9.62
N PRO A 132 -7.79 4.48 -10.09
CA PRO A 132 -8.67 5.23 -9.19
C PRO A 132 -9.16 4.43 -7.99
N TYR A 133 -9.38 3.13 -8.14
CA TYR A 133 -9.79 2.26 -7.06
C TYR A 133 -8.64 1.86 -6.13
N LEU A 134 -7.42 1.73 -6.67
CA LEU A 134 -6.24 1.48 -5.84
C LEU A 134 -5.96 2.62 -4.86
N TRP A 135 -6.23 3.85 -5.25
CA TRP A 135 -6.05 5.03 -4.39
C TRP A 135 -6.91 4.99 -3.12
N VAL A 136 -8.02 4.26 -3.10
CA VAL A 136 -8.95 4.22 -1.95
C VAL A 136 -8.77 2.99 -1.06
N LEU A 137 -7.81 2.12 -1.35
CA LEU A 137 -7.49 0.97 -0.51
C LEU A 137 -6.82 1.42 0.80
N SER A 138 -7.13 0.75 1.90
CA SER A 138 -6.53 1.03 3.22
C SER A 138 -5.18 0.34 3.37
N ARG A 139 -4.20 0.76 2.59
CA ARG A 139 -2.87 0.14 2.54
C ARG A 139 -1.81 1.00 3.23
N PRO A 140 -0.83 0.39 3.91
CA PRO A 140 0.28 1.14 4.50
C PRO A 140 1.06 1.98 3.49
N GLU A 141 1.13 1.53 2.24
CA GLU A 141 1.82 2.24 1.16
C GLU A 141 1.26 3.65 0.92
N GLN A 142 -0.04 3.87 1.14
CA GLN A 142 -0.65 5.22 1.03
C GLN A 142 -0.02 6.22 2.01
N PHE A 143 0.34 5.77 3.21
CA PHE A 143 1.01 6.61 4.20
C PHE A 143 2.47 6.91 3.83
N MET A 144 3.10 6.12 2.95
CA MET A 144 4.42 6.44 2.41
C MET A 144 4.35 7.57 1.38
N LEU A 145 3.29 7.61 0.57
CA LEU A 145 3.18 8.55 -0.54
C LEU A 145 3.06 10.01 -0.11
N LEU A 146 2.31 10.26 0.95
CA LEU A 146 2.09 11.62 1.47
C LEU A 146 3.39 12.27 1.97
N PRO A 147 4.22 11.62 2.81
CA PRO A 147 5.53 12.12 3.20
C PRO A 147 6.45 12.38 2.00
N VAL A 148 6.51 11.48 1.02
CA VAL A 148 7.35 11.67 -0.18
C VAL A 148 6.99 12.99 -0.88
N LEU A 149 5.71 13.21 -1.14
CA LEU A 149 5.24 14.42 -1.82
C LEU A 149 5.52 15.68 -0.99
N LEU A 150 5.26 15.64 0.34
CA LEU A 150 5.51 16.76 1.24
C LEU A 150 7.00 17.09 1.34
N PHE A 151 7.88 16.08 1.44
CA PHE A 151 9.33 16.31 1.45
C PHE A 151 9.82 16.95 0.15
N CYS A 152 9.31 16.54 -1.00
CA CYS A 152 9.61 17.17 -2.28
C CYS A 152 9.17 18.65 -2.30
N ILE A 153 7.95 18.94 -1.84
CA ILE A 153 7.42 20.30 -1.74
C ILE A 153 8.29 21.16 -0.81
N LEU A 154 8.62 20.64 0.37
CA LEU A 154 9.46 21.34 1.34
C LEU A 154 10.87 21.57 0.82
N ALA A 155 11.49 20.56 0.19
CA ALA A 155 12.83 20.68 -0.37
C ALA A 155 12.92 21.75 -1.48
N LEU A 156 11.90 21.85 -2.34
CA LEU A 156 11.92 22.75 -3.49
C LEU A 156 11.44 24.17 -3.16
N PHE A 157 10.49 24.32 -2.24
CA PHE A 157 9.78 25.59 -2.03
C PHE A 157 10.00 26.23 -0.65
N THR A 158 10.73 25.59 0.29
CA THR A 158 11.02 26.22 1.58
C THR A 158 12.05 27.34 1.41
N PRO A 159 11.78 28.57 1.88
CA PRO A 159 12.75 29.64 1.84
C PRO A 159 13.93 29.36 2.78
N ALA A 160 15.11 29.82 2.37
CA ALA A 160 16.36 29.60 3.12
C ALA A 160 16.41 30.35 4.49
N GLN A 161 15.61 31.40 4.66
CA GLN A 161 15.58 32.19 5.90
C GLN A 161 14.28 31.89 6.67
N SER A 162 14.40 31.48 7.93
CA SER A 162 13.26 31.26 8.83
C SER A 162 13.61 31.62 10.28
N SER A 163 12.62 32.10 11.03
CA SER A 163 12.77 32.36 12.47
C SER A 163 12.99 31.04 13.25
N ARG A 164 13.63 31.11 14.41
CA ARG A 164 13.87 29.93 15.28
C ARG A 164 12.57 29.15 15.59
N GLY A 165 11.48 29.83 15.92
CA GLY A 165 10.21 29.19 16.22
C GLY A 165 9.68 28.39 15.04
N ARG A 166 9.77 28.95 13.80
CA ARG A 166 9.39 28.24 12.59
C ARG A 166 10.28 27.03 12.31
N GLN A 167 11.60 27.14 12.59
CA GLN A 167 12.51 25.99 12.46
C GLN A 167 12.12 24.83 13.36
N LEU A 168 11.75 25.10 14.63
CA LEU A 168 11.31 24.06 15.56
C LEU A 168 10.01 23.37 15.12
N VAL A 169 9.03 24.13 14.64
CA VAL A 169 7.76 23.59 14.11
C VAL A 169 8.01 22.70 12.88
N VAL A 170 8.85 23.19 11.95
CA VAL A 170 9.19 22.42 10.74
C VAL A 170 10.01 21.18 11.12
N MET A 171 10.93 21.27 12.08
CA MET A 171 11.68 20.14 12.59
C MET A 171 10.77 19.05 13.17
N GLY A 172 9.82 19.43 14.02
CA GLY A 172 8.85 18.50 14.59
C GLY A 172 7.98 17.83 13.50
N GLY A 173 7.51 18.62 12.53
CA GLY A 173 6.74 18.12 11.38
C GLY A 173 7.54 17.17 10.50
N LEU A 174 8.80 17.49 10.18
CA LEU A 174 9.68 16.61 9.41
C LEU A 174 9.99 15.32 10.18
N GLY A 175 10.24 15.40 11.48
CA GLY A 175 10.45 14.23 12.34
C GLY A 175 9.23 13.31 12.34
N LEU A 176 8.03 13.86 12.48
CA LEU A 176 6.79 13.08 12.41
C LEU A 176 6.60 12.42 11.04
N LEU A 177 6.81 13.17 9.96
CA LEU A 177 6.70 12.63 8.59
C LEU A 177 7.70 11.50 8.32
N LEU A 178 8.94 11.62 8.83
CA LEU A 178 9.94 10.54 8.76
C LEU A 178 9.46 9.30 9.52
N SER A 179 8.94 9.46 10.74
CA SER A 179 8.40 8.35 11.53
C SER A 179 7.26 7.66 10.79
N VAL A 180 6.28 8.43 10.27
CA VAL A 180 5.15 7.88 9.51
C VAL A 180 5.66 7.11 8.29
N PHE A 181 6.63 7.63 7.56
CA PHE A 181 7.17 6.97 6.38
C PHE A 181 7.88 5.65 6.71
N PHE A 182 8.84 5.70 7.65
CA PHE A 182 9.64 4.51 7.97
C PHE A 182 8.83 3.43 8.68
N TYR A 183 7.87 3.79 9.51
CA TYR A 183 6.98 2.84 10.17
C TYR A 183 5.75 2.44 9.34
N ALA A 184 5.58 2.96 8.13
CA ALA A 184 4.50 2.52 7.26
C ALA A 184 4.74 1.13 6.68
N HIS A 185 5.95 0.85 6.19
CA HIS A 185 6.26 -0.42 5.53
C HIS A 185 7.78 -0.68 5.48
N PRO A 186 8.26 -1.94 5.55
CA PRO A 186 9.69 -2.27 5.42
C PRO A 186 10.34 -1.78 4.13
N LYS A 187 9.57 -1.68 3.05
CA LYS A 187 10.03 -1.12 1.77
C LYS A 187 10.58 0.32 1.88
N SER A 188 10.24 1.03 2.97
CA SER A 188 10.77 2.36 3.26
C SER A 188 12.30 2.43 3.26
N LEU A 189 12.97 1.32 3.58
CA LEU A 189 14.44 1.21 3.58
C LEU A 189 15.07 1.58 2.23
N PHE A 190 14.43 1.24 1.13
CA PHE A 190 14.95 1.54 -0.20
C PHE A 190 14.99 3.04 -0.51
N PHE A 191 14.19 3.83 0.20
CA PHE A 191 14.09 5.27 0.02
C PHE A 191 14.93 6.07 1.03
N THR A 192 15.72 5.42 1.87
CA THR A 192 16.60 6.11 2.84
C THR A 192 17.47 7.18 2.17
N PRO A 193 18.19 6.93 1.05
CA PRO A 193 19.00 7.97 0.39
C PRO A 193 18.17 9.18 -0.07
N PHE A 194 16.95 8.95 -0.54
CA PHE A 194 16.04 10.03 -0.91
C PHE A 194 15.71 10.92 0.31
N PHE A 195 15.34 10.33 1.45
CA PHE A 195 14.97 11.10 2.64
C PHE A 195 16.16 11.84 3.25
N LEU A 196 17.36 11.27 3.26
CA LEU A 196 18.56 11.97 3.70
C LEU A 196 18.82 13.21 2.85
N ALA A 197 18.75 13.09 1.52
CA ALA A 197 18.89 14.21 0.61
C ALA A 197 17.76 15.23 0.76
N ALA A 198 16.50 14.78 0.84
CA ALA A 198 15.33 15.65 0.96
C ALA A 198 15.35 16.45 2.25
N VAL A 199 15.67 15.83 3.40
CA VAL A 199 15.86 16.51 4.70
C VAL A 199 16.96 17.56 4.58
N TRP A 200 18.13 17.18 4.03
CA TRP A 200 19.25 18.07 3.88
C TRP A 200 18.93 19.30 3.04
N ILE A 201 18.19 19.13 1.95
CA ILE A 201 17.78 20.23 1.06
C ILE A 201 16.69 21.08 1.71
N ALA A 202 15.65 20.46 2.30
CA ALA A 202 14.52 21.16 2.93
C ALA A 202 14.97 22.04 4.11
N THR A 203 16.03 21.62 4.81
CA THR A 203 16.56 22.32 5.99
C THR A 203 17.77 23.20 5.69
N ARG A 204 18.03 23.54 4.41
CA ARG A 204 19.23 24.32 3.99
C ARG A 204 19.44 25.65 4.72
N GLY A 205 18.36 26.27 5.24
CA GLY A 205 18.41 27.50 6.02
C GLY A 205 18.46 27.30 7.54
N PHE A 206 18.56 26.07 8.02
CA PHE A 206 18.57 25.75 9.44
C PHE A 206 19.98 25.66 9.98
N ASN A 207 20.10 25.76 11.33
CA ASN A 207 21.36 25.48 12.00
C ASN A 207 21.87 24.09 11.63
N LEU A 208 23.20 23.94 11.45
CA LEU A 208 23.85 22.69 11.04
C LEU A 208 23.53 21.54 12.01
N LEU A 209 23.47 21.82 13.33
CA LEU A 209 23.13 20.78 14.33
C LEU A 209 21.71 20.25 14.15
N ILE A 210 20.73 21.11 13.85
CA ILE A 210 19.35 20.69 13.59
C ILE A 210 19.30 19.83 12.31
N ARG A 211 20.01 20.26 11.26
CA ARG A 211 20.09 19.51 10.00
C ARG A 211 20.71 18.14 10.21
N ALA A 212 21.85 18.09 10.88
CA ALA A 212 22.54 16.83 11.20
C ALA A 212 21.67 15.93 12.09
N GLY A 213 21.00 16.50 13.10
CA GLY A 213 20.08 15.79 13.98
C GLY A 213 18.94 15.11 13.23
N LEU A 214 18.29 15.81 12.27
CA LEU A 214 17.22 15.22 11.44
C LEU A 214 17.74 14.15 10.49
N VAL A 215 18.92 14.34 9.90
CA VAL A 215 19.56 13.31 9.06
C VAL A 215 19.91 12.07 9.87
N LEU A 216 20.49 12.24 11.06
CA LEU A 216 20.78 11.14 11.99
C LEU A 216 19.50 10.45 12.47
N TYR A 217 18.43 11.19 12.68
CA TYR A 217 17.13 10.62 13.03
C TYR A 217 16.58 9.75 11.90
N ALA A 218 16.59 10.22 10.65
CA ALA A 218 16.17 9.43 9.49
C ALA A 218 17.03 8.16 9.34
N LEU A 219 18.34 8.26 9.56
CA LEU A 219 19.24 7.11 9.54
C LEU A 219 18.93 6.11 10.68
N ALA A 220 18.68 6.62 11.90
CA ALA A 220 18.33 5.79 13.03
C ALA A 220 17.02 5.00 12.80
N LEU A 221 15.99 5.67 12.24
CA LEU A 221 14.75 5.00 11.84
C LEU A 221 15.00 3.90 10.79
N SER A 222 15.83 4.16 9.79
CA SER A 222 16.20 3.18 8.76
C SER A 222 16.89 1.96 9.38
N VAL A 223 17.85 2.19 10.28
CA VAL A 223 18.58 1.12 10.97
C VAL A 223 17.63 0.30 11.84
N GLN A 224 16.69 0.96 12.51
CA GLN A 224 15.68 0.27 13.32
C GLN A 224 14.79 -0.62 12.47
N VAL A 225 14.24 -0.11 11.35
CA VAL A 225 13.40 -0.91 10.44
C VAL A 225 14.20 -2.10 9.86
N LEU A 226 15.47 -1.89 9.52
CA LEU A 226 16.34 -2.97 9.06
C LEU A 226 16.55 -4.04 10.13
N ARG A 227 16.82 -3.63 11.37
CA ARG A 227 16.96 -4.53 12.51
C ARG A 227 15.69 -5.37 12.72
N ASP A 228 14.54 -4.72 12.70
CA ASP A 228 13.25 -5.39 12.95
C ASP A 228 12.90 -6.38 11.83
N ALA A 229 13.19 -6.01 10.57
CA ALA A 229 13.06 -6.93 9.43
C ALA A 229 14.03 -8.12 9.55
N SER A 230 15.25 -7.89 10.05
CA SER A 230 16.24 -8.94 10.27
C SER A 230 15.85 -9.90 11.38
N LEU A 231 15.22 -9.41 12.46
CA LEU A 231 14.71 -10.26 13.54
C LEU A 231 13.61 -11.20 13.03
N LEU A 232 12.69 -10.69 12.19
CA LEU A 232 11.68 -11.52 11.54
C LEU A 232 12.31 -12.56 10.61
N GLY A 233 13.31 -12.15 9.81
CA GLY A 233 14.04 -13.04 8.91
C GLY A 233 14.91 -14.08 9.65
N GLY A 234 15.33 -13.81 10.87
CA GLY A 234 16.14 -14.69 11.71
C GLY A 234 15.36 -15.75 12.50
N CYS A 235 14.03 -15.78 12.40
CA CYS A 235 13.19 -16.74 13.10
C CYS A 235 13.32 -18.15 12.47
N GLN A 236 14.30 -18.92 12.93
CA GLN A 236 14.59 -20.27 12.39
C GLN A 236 13.52 -21.31 12.74
N ASP A 237 12.81 -21.12 13.86
CA ASP A 237 11.79 -22.04 14.33
C ASP A 237 10.44 -21.91 13.58
N ALA A 238 10.37 -21.03 12.58
CA ALA A 238 9.19 -20.81 11.76
C ALA A 238 9.47 -21.05 10.26
N PRO A 239 9.64 -22.30 9.82
CA PRO A 239 9.99 -22.59 8.43
C PRO A 239 8.97 -22.05 7.41
N ALA A 240 7.70 -21.99 7.76
CA ALA A 240 6.66 -21.41 6.91
C ALA A 240 6.84 -19.88 6.75
N VAL A 241 7.25 -19.16 7.81
CA VAL A 241 7.60 -17.72 7.73
C VAL A 241 8.83 -17.52 6.87
N GLN A 242 9.85 -18.36 7.03
CA GLN A 242 11.06 -18.31 6.20
C GLN A 242 10.74 -18.56 4.73
N ALA A 243 9.93 -19.58 4.43
CA ALA A 243 9.49 -19.88 3.07
C ALA A 243 8.70 -18.71 2.46
N MET A 244 7.80 -18.08 3.22
CA MET A 244 7.06 -16.90 2.79
C MET A 244 7.99 -15.72 2.49
N LEU A 245 8.95 -15.43 3.36
CA LEU A 245 9.92 -14.34 3.15
C LEU A 245 10.76 -14.60 1.91
N ALA A 246 11.26 -15.83 1.73
CA ALA A 246 12.03 -16.24 0.56
C ALA A 246 11.21 -16.18 -0.73
N ALA A 247 9.91 -16.53 -0.68
CA ALA A 247 9.01 -16.40 -1.82
C ALA A 247 8.75 -14.95 -2.20
N ASN A 248 8.69 -14.05 -1.22
CA ASN A 248 8.33 -12.65 -1.43
C ASN A 248 9.52 -11.74 -1.77
N SER A 249 10.73 -12.08 -1.33
CA SER A 249 11.90 -11.22 -1.52
C SER A 249 13.20 -12.00 -1.69
N LEU A 250 14.14 -11.41 -2.41
CA LEU A 250 15.49 -11.95 -2.50
C LEU A 250 16.19 -11.78 -1.15
N MET A 251 16.60 -12.91 -0.59
CA MET A 251 17.33 -12.91 0.67
C MET A 251 18.77 -12.39 0.46
N PRO A 252 19.25 -11.44 1.27
CA PRO A 252 20.60 -10.88 1.13
C PRO A 252 21.71 -11.94 1.18
N GLY A 253 21.49 -13.04 1.91
CA GLY A 253 22.42 -14.16 1.98
C GLY A 253 22.74 -14.79 0.63
N LEU A 254 21.80 -14.78 -0.32
CA LEU A 254 22.01 -15.30 -1.67
C LEU A 254 23.10 -14.53 -2.43
N LEU A 255 23.22 -13.21 -2.19
CA LEU A 255 24.30 -12.41 -2.79
C LEU A 255 25.69 -12.88 -2.36
N LEU A 256 25.82 -13.40 -1.14
CA LEU A 256 27.10 -13.87 -0.60
C LEU A 256 27.36 -15.33 -0.96
N SER A 257 26.31 -16.17 -1.01
CA SER A 257 26.45 -17.61 -1.30
C SER A 257 26.48 -17.92 -2.79
N ASP A 258 25.68 -17.24 -3.61
CA ASP A 258 25.61 -17.41 -5.06
C ASP A 258 25.28 -16.07 -5.76
N PRO A 259 26.30 -15.23 -6.03
CA PRO A 259 26.10 -13.94 -6.69
C PRO A 259 25.46 -14.06 -8.09
N VAL A 260 25.75 -15.13 -8.83
CA VAL A 260 25.23 -15.32 -10.19
C VAL A 260 23.72 -15.57 -10.14
N ALA A 261 23.28 -16.45 -9.26
CA ALA A 261 21.86 -16.70 -9.04
C ALA A 261 21.15 -15.44 -8.52
N PHE A 262 21.79 -14.67 -7.63
CA PHE A 262 21.23 -13.41 -7.13
C PHE A 262 21.00 -12.40 -8.25
N PHE A 263 22.00 -12.11 -9.08
CA PHE A 263 21.84 -11.16 -10.19
C PHE A 263 20.93 -11.70 -11.30
N GLY A 264 20.89 -13.01 -11.51
CA GLY A 264 19.91 -13.65 -12.40
C GLY A 264 18.46 -13.41 -11.93
N ALA A 265 18.21 -13.57 -10.63
CA ALA A 265 16.90 -13.31 -10.04
C ALA A 265 16.53 -11.81 -10.07
N VAL A 266 17.49 -10.91 -9.80
CA VAL A 266 17.30 -9.45 -9.96
C VAL A 266 16.87 -9.11 -11.39
N TRP A 267 17.59 -9.64 -12.39
CA TRP A 267 17.23 -9.44 -13.79
C TRP A 267 15.84 -9.97 -14.12
N GLN A 268 15.49 -11.16 -13.62
CA GLN A 268 14.18 -11.75 -13.80
C GLN A 268 13.09 -10.86 -13.20
N ASN A 269 13.26 -10.35 -11.98
CA ASN A 269 12.31 -9.47 -11.33
C ASN A 269 12.08 -8.19 -12.12
N ILE A 270 13.15 -7.55 -12.63
CA ILE A 270 13.04 -6.32 -13.43
C ILE A 270 12.36 -6.62 -14.78
N SER A 271 12.76 -7.68 -15.47
CA SER A 271 12.24 -8.01 -16.80
C SER A 271 10.78 -8.45 -16.78
N LEU A 272 10.36 -9.16 -15.73
CA LEU A 272 8.98 -9.62 -15.56
C LEU A 272 8.06 -8.62 -14.85
N PHE A 273 8.59 -7.49 -14.35
CA PHE A 273 7.78 -6.49 -13.65
C PHE A 273 6.55 -6.02 -14.44
N PRO A 274 6.62 -5.72 -15.75
CA PRO A 274 5.44 -5.31 -16.50
C PRO A 274 4.35 -6.38 -16.52
N GLN A 275 4.73 -7.64 -16.65
CA GLN A 275 3.79 -8.76 -16.71
C GLN A 275 3.24 -9.14 -15.32
N ARG A 276 4.03 -8.95 -14.26
CA ARG A 276 3.63 -9.29 -12.88
C ARG A 276 2.82 -8.19 -12.20
N MET A 277 3.02 -6.93 -12.57
CA MET A 277 2.40 -5.79 -11.89
C MET A 277 1.51 -4.95 -12.81
N LEU A 278 2.02 -4.43 -13.92
CA LEU A 278 1.26 -3.48 -14.75
C LEU A 278 0.03 -4.10 -15.40
N VAL A 279 0.04 -5.40 -15.69
CA VAL A 279 -1.13 -6.11 -16.22
C VAL A 279 -2.31 -6.05 -15.24
N HIS A 280 -2.03 -6.04 -13.93
CA HIS A 280 -3.07 -5.97 -12.90
C HIS A 280 -3.71 -4.58 -12.77
N LEU A 281 -3.14 -3.56 -13.40
CA LEU A 281 -3.70 -2.20 -13.44
C LEU A 281 -4.64 -1.98 -14.63
N THR A 282 -4.79 -2.99 -15.50
CA THR A 282 -5.74 -2.99 -16.62
C THR A 282 -7.09 -3.59 -16.20
N PHE A 283 -8.02 -3.70 -17.13
CA PHE A 283 -9.29 -4.42 -16.93
C PHE A 283 -9.19 -5.91 -17.32
N SER A 284 -7.99 -6.50 -17.27
CA SER A 284 -7.78 -7.90 -17.62
C SER A 284 -8.50 -8.85 -16.66
N PRO A 285 -9.01 -10.01 -17.12
CA PRO A 285 -9.60 -11.03 -16.25
C PRO A 285 -8.64 -11.55 -15.18
N THR A 286 -7.34 -11.59 -15.47
CA THR A 286 -6.31 -11.96 -14.48
C THR A 286 -6.24 -11.00 -13.30
N PHE A 287 -6.73 -9.78 -13.49
CA PHE A 287 -6.91 -8.78 -12.45
C PHE A 287 -7.99 -9.15 -11.44
N GLN A 288 -8.94 -9.95 -11.86
CA GLN A 288 -10.09 -10.37 -11.03
C GLN A 288 -9.72 -11.32 -9.90
N SER A 289 -8.44 -11.70 -9.79
CA SER A 289 -7.97 -12.58 -8.72
C SER A 289 -8.08 -11.88 -7.35
N GLY A 290 -9.27 -11.29 -7.08
CA GLY A 290 -9.63 -11.23 -5.78
C GLY A 290 -9.97 -10.00 -5.05
N TRP A 291 -10.08 -8.87 -5.63
CA TRP A 291 -10.50 -7.66 -4.94
C TRP A 291 -11.56 -6.85 -5.71
N LEU A 292 -11.73 -7.15 -6.97
CA LEU A 292 -12.87 -6.68 -7.76
C LEU A 292 -13.83 -7.84 -8.04
N PRO A 293 -15.14 -7.59 -8.04
CA PRO A 293 -16.10 -8.55 -8.51
C PRO A 293 -15.77 -9.00 -9.93
N PRO A 294 -15.85 -10.30 -10.25
CA PRO A 294 -15.56 -10.78 -11.59
C PRO A 294 -16.48 -10.10 -12.60
N LEU A 295 -15.90 -9.63 -13.69
CA LEU A 295 -16.67 -9.29 -14.87
C LEU A 295 -17.18 -10.59 -15.45
N THR A 296 -18.49 -10.75 -15.54
CA THR A 296 -19.13 -11.97 -16.06
C THR A 296 -18.72 -12.29 -17.50
N GLU A 297 -18.34 -11.26 -18.26
CA GLU A 297 -17.81 -11.38 -19.62
C GLU A 297 -16.76 -10.31 -19.86
N ASN A 298 -15.74 -10.59 -20.68
CA ASN A 298 -14.83 -9.59 -21.18
C ASN A 298 -15.47 -8.87 -22.38
N PRO A 299 -16.01 -7.67 -22.20
CA PRO A 299 -16.59 -6.97 -23.34
C PRO A 299 -15.52 -6.74 -24.41
N ALA A 300 -15.88 -6.98 -25.68
CA ALA A 300 -14.97 -6.79 -26.80
C ALA A 300 -14.16 -5.48 -26.79
N PRO A 301 -14.72 -4.31 -26.35
CA PRO A 301 -13.95 -3.08 -26.24
C PRO A 301 -12.75 -3.14 -25.29
N LEU A 302 -12.73 -4.04 -24.29
CA LEU A 302 -11.59 -4.16 -23.38
C LEU A 302 -10.41 -4.90 -24.00
N LEU A 303 -10.63 -5.69 -25.07
CA LEU A 303 -9.57 -6.45 -25.74
C LEU A 303 -8.49 -5.54 -26.33
N TRP A 304 -8.85 -4.35 -26.79
CA TRP A 304 -7.88 -3.37 -27.31
C TRP A 304 -7.48 -2.34 -26.25
N LEU A 305 -8.34 -2.03 -25.29
CA LEU A 305 -8.10 -1.04 -24.25
C LEU A 305 -7.02 -1.51 -23.26
N ASN A 306 -7.07 -2.80 -22.85
CA ASN A 306 -6.11 -3.35 -21.89
C ASN A 306 -4.65 -3.27 -22.36
N PRO A 307 -4.27 -3.71 -23.58
CA PRO A 307 -2.91 -3.54 -24.07
C PRO A 307 -2.50 -2.06 -24.14
N LEU A 308 -3.41 -1.17 -24.56
CA LEU A 308 -3.12 0.25 -24.68
C LEU A 308 -2.83 0.89 -23.32
N ILE A 309 -3.61 0.57 -22.29
CA ILE A 309 -3.34 0.98 -20.91
C ILE A 309 -2.01 0.40 -20.43
N HIS A 310 -1.79 -0.90 -20.63
CA HIS A 310 -0.59 -1.59 -20.18
C HIS A 310 0.69 -0.95 -20.75
N TYR A 311 0.77 -0.79 -22.06
CA TYR A 311 1.95 -0.19 -22.70
C TYR A 311 2.10 1.29 -22.36
N THR A 312 1.00 2.03 -22.17
CA THR A 312 1.07 3.42 -21.72
C THR A 312 1.62 3.51 -20.31
N LEU A 313 1.14 2.67 -19.40
CA LEU A 313 1.70 2.58 -18.03
C LEU A 313 3.17 2.17 -18.05
N LEU A 314 3.55 1.20 -18.89
CA LEU A 314 4.94 0.78 -19.04
C LEU A 314 5.83 1.95 -19.46
N VAL A 315 5.42 2.69 -20.48
CA VAL A 315 6.19 3.86 -20.96
C VAL A 315 6.26 4.96 -19.89
N LEU A 316 5.17 5.24 -19.20
CA LEU A 316 5.14 6.29 -18.18
C LEU A 316 5.93 5.89 -16.92
N VAL A 317 5.78 4.66 -16.43
CA VAL A 317 6.49 4.18 -15.24
C VAL A 317 7.97 3.95 -15.57
N ALA A 318 8.29 3.04 -16.46
CA ALA A 318 9.69 2.72 -16.78
C ALA A 318 10.42 3.91 -17.42
N GLY A 319 9.76 4.65 -18.31
CA GLY A 319 10.31 5.82 -18.96
C GLY A 319 10.66 6.94 -17.98
N SER A 320 9.83 7.22 -16.99
CA SER A 320 10.14 8.22 -15.94
C SER A 320 11.36 7.84 -15.12
N HIS A 321 11.49 6.58 -14.72
CA HIS A 321 12.63 6.08 -13.95
C HIS A 321 13.92 6.11 -14.75
N LEU A 322 13.90 5.59 -15.98
CA LEU A 322 15.06 5.59 -16.86
C LEU A 322 15.52 7.01 -17.22
N LEU A 323 14.56 7.92 -17.45
CA LEU A 323 14.86 9.32 -17.72
C LEU A 323 15.48 10.01 -16.50
N ALA A 324 14.95 9.79 -15.30
CA ALA A 324 15.49 10.36 -14.07
C ALA A 324 16.94 9.90 -13.83
N VAL A 325 17.20 8.61 -13.93
CA VAL A 325 18.54 8.03 -13.76
C VAL A 325 19.48 8.49 -14.89
N GLY A 326 19.06 8.44 -16.14
CA GLY A 326 19.87 8.85 -17.28
C GLY A 326 20.27 10.34 -17.23
N LEU A 327 19.31 11.23 -16.92
CA LEU A 327 19.60 12.65 -16.73
C LEU A 327 20.51 12.91 -15.53
N ALA A 328 20.38 12.13 -14.45
CA ALA A 328 21.27 12.24 -13.30
C ALA A 328 22.70 11.89 -13.65
N VAL A 329 22.94 10.78 -14.37
CA VAL A 329 24.27 10.37 -14.84
C VAL A 329 24.89 11.46 -15.71
N ILE A 330 24.15 12.00 -16.69
CA ILE A 330 24.61 13.08 -17.56
C ILE A 330 24.92 14.35 -16.75
N SER A 331 24.08 14.69 -15.79
CA SER A 331 24.24 15.89 -14.96
C SER A 331 25.42 15.77 -13.99
N LEU A 332 25.67 14.58 -13.46
CA LEU A 332 26.87 14.29 -12.65
C LEU A 332 28.14 14.46 -13.47
N ALA A 333 28.20 13.88 -14.68
CA ALA A 333 29.33 14.03 -15.59
C ALA A 333 29.58 15.52 -15.93
N ARG A 334 28.52 16.33 -16.02
CA ARG A 334 28.59 17.77 -16.28
C ARG A 334 28.72 18.63 -15.00
N ARG A 335 28.77 18.04 -13.82
CA ARG A 335 28.78 18.73 -12.51
C ARG A 335 27.65 19.74 -12.34
N ARG A 336 26.45 19.45 -12.86
CA ARG A 336 25.27 20.35 -12.87
C ARG A 336 24.01 19.67 -12.29
N MET A 337 24.17 18.98 -11.16
CA MET A 337 23.05 18.32 -10.49
C MET A 337 22.13 19.34 -9.82
N SER A 338 20.86 19.40 -10.22
CA SER A 338 19.83 20.19 -9.53
C SER A 338 19.20 19.39 -8.37
N ALA A 339 18.67 20.09 -7.36
CA ALA A 339 17.97 19.44 -6.25
C ALA A 339 16.80 18.57 -6.72
N ALA A 340 16.01 19.05 -7.66
CA ALA A 340 14.88 18.30 -8.21
C ALA A 340 15.34 17.02 -8.92
N LEU A 341 16.41 17.08 -9.70
CA LEU A 341 16.96 15.93 -10.40
C LEU A 341 17.58 14.90 -9.44
N LEU A 342 18.28 15.40 -8.39
CA LEU A 342 18.82 14.54 -7.35
C LEU A 342 17.69 13.77 -6.65
N LEU A 343 16.61 14.45 -6.24
CA LEU A 343 15.47 13.82 -5.59
C LEU A 343 14.77 12.83 -6.54
N ALA A 344 14.56 13.20 -7.80
CA ALA A 344 13.96 12.30 -8.79
C ALA A 344 14.78 11.03 -8.99
N SER A 345 16.10 11.16 -9.10
CA SER A 345 16.99 9.99 -9.32
C SER A 345 17.09 9.09 -8.09
N LEU A 346 17.13 9.65 -6.87
CA LEU A 346 17.15 8.86 -5.65
C LEU A 346 15.82 8.15 -5.40
N LEU A 347 14.70 8.80 -5.72
CA LEU A 347 13.37 8.18 -5.66
C LEU A 347 13.25 7.04 -6.68
N ALA A 348 13.69 7.26 -7.91
CA ALA A 348 13.70 6.24 -8.97
C ALA A 348 14.62 5.06 -8.60
N ALA A 349 15.79 5.33 -8.02
CA ALA A 349 16.72 4.27 -7.58
C ALA A 349 16.11 3.42 -6.46
N GLY A 350 15.44 4.05 -5.47
CA GLY A 350 14.75 3.33 -4.39
C GLY A 350 13.63 2.43 -4.92
N ASP A 351 12.85 2.93 -5.87
CA ASP A 351 11.77 2.18 -6.50
C ASP A 351 12.29 1.02 -7.38
N LEU A 352 13.34 1.25 -8.15
CA LEU A 352 14.02 0.20 -8.92
C LEU A 352 14.63 -0.90 -8.03
N LEU A 353 15.22 -0.52 -6.89
CA LEU A 353 15.70 -1.49 -5.90
C LEU A 353 14.56 -2.33 -5.33
N ASN A 354 13.41 -1.71 -5.09
CA ASN A 354 12.24 -2.44 -4.64
C ASN A 354 11.77 -3.44 -5.71
N VAL A 355 11.68 -3.03 -6.99
CA VAL A 355 11.36 -3.96 -8.09
C VAL A 355 12.37 -5.10 -8.17
N ALA A 356 13.65 -4.79 -8.04
CA ALA A 356 14.75 -5.76 -8.17
C ALA A 356 14.74 -6.83 -7.07
N LEU A 357 14.41 -6.44 -5.84
CA LEU A 357 14.54 -7.29 -4.65
C LEU A 357 13.25 -7.95 -4.19
N TYR A 358 12.09 -7.56 -4.73
CA TYR A 358 10.81 -8.21 -4.43
C TYR A 358 10.38 -9.15 -5.55
N ASN A 359 10.23 -10.44 -5.22
CA ASN A 359 9.79 -11.47 -6.16
C ASN A 359 8.29 -11.41 -6.45
N LEU A 360 7.50 -11.07 -5.43
CA LEU A 360 6.05 -11.02 -5.53
C LEU A 360 5.59 -9.59 -5.81
N GLN A 361 5.13 -9.35 -7.03
CA GLN A 361 4.51 -8.10 -7.44
C GLN A 361 3.03 -8.38 -7.76
N ASN A 362 2.13 -7.67 -7.11
CA ASN A 362 0.69 -7.82 -7.31
C ASN A 362 0.06 -6.45 -7.57
N PHE A 363 -1.24 -6.45 -7.85
CA PHE A 363 -1.99 -5.25 -8.19
C PHE A 363 -1.86 -4.11 -7.16
N TYR A 364 -1.82 -4.41 -5.88
CA TYR A 364 -1.67 -3.38 -4.85
C TYR A 364 -0.28 -2.72 -4.84
N ALA A 365 0.72 -3.30 -5.46
CA ALA A 365 2.00 -2.64 -5.68
C ALA A 365 1.85 -1.40 -6.58
N GLY A 366 0.80 -1.34 -7.41
CA GLY A 366 0.43 -0.16 -8.17
C GLY A 366 0.22 1.09 -7.32
N ILE A 367 -0.24 0.94 -6.06
CA ILE A 367 -0.35 2.04 -5.09
C ILE A 367 1.01 2.71 -4.81
N GLN A 368 2.10 2.00 -4.97
CA GLN A 368 3.44 2.55 -4.78
C GLN A 368 4.03 3.07 -6.09
N TYR A 369 4.15 2.22 -7.09
CA TYR A 369 4.93 2.51 -8.30
C TYR A 369 4.34 3.63 -9.16
N VAL A 370 3.02 3.67 -9.35
CA VAL A 370 2.39 4.73 -10.17
C VAL A 370 2.46 6.09 -9.49
N PRO A 371 2.10 6.26 -8.20
CA PRO A 371 2.24 7.54 -7.52
C PRO A 371 3.68 8.03 -7.42
N LEU A 372 4.66 7.15 -7.18
CA LEU A 372 6.06 7.55 -7.17
C LEU A 372 6.54 7.97 -8.55
N SER A 373 6.11 7.28 -9.62
CA SER A 373 6.36 7.72 -11.00
C SER A 373 5.78 9.11 -11.28
N ILE A 374 4.58 9.41 -10.76
CA ILE A 374 3.96 10.73 -10.85
C ILE A 374 4.83 11.79 -10.16
N VAL A 375 5.34 11.52 -8.97
CA VAL A 375 6.25 12.42 -8.26
C VAL A 375 7.56 12.59 -9.02
N ILE A 376 8.14 11.53 -9.56
CA ILE A 376 9.34 11.60 -10.41
C ILE A 376 9.09 12.51 -11.62
N VAL A 377 7.97 12.33 -12.32
CA VAL A 377 7.59 13.18 -13.47
C VAL A 377 7.41 14.64 -13.04
N ALA A 378 6.77 14.89 -11.90
CA ALA A 378 6.61 16.23 -11.34
C ALA A 378 7.96 16.91 -11.04
N LEU A 379 8.93 16.14 -10.51
CA LEU A 379 10.32 16.60 -10.29
C LEU A 379 11.04 16.87 -11.61
N LEU A 380 10.90 15.99 -12.60
CA LEU A 380 11.49 16.17 -13.92
C LEU A 380 10.96 17.41 -14.63
N PHE A 381 9.68 17.74 -14.47
CA PHE A 381 9.11 19.01 -14.97
C PHE A 381 9.78 20.26 -14.37
N GLN A 382 10.40 20.15 -13.18
CA GLN A 382 11.19 21.26 -12.60
C GLN A 382 12.57 21.39 -13.25
N CYS A 383 13.10 20.32 -13.82
CA CYS A 383 14.43 20.30 -14.44
C CYS A 383 14.41 20.74 -15.91
N LEU A 384 13.27 20.58 -16.60
CA LEU A 384 13.12 20.81 -18.03
C LEU A 384 13.06 22.26 -18.52
N PRO A 385 12.81 23.31 -17.70
CA PRO A 385 12.76 24.71 -18.18
C PRO A 385 14.08 25.22 -18.77
N VAL A 386 15.18 24.52 -18.52
CA VAL A 386 16.52 24.92 -18.98
C VAL A 386 16.73 24.67 -20.48
N VAL A 387 15.90 23.84 -21.11
CA VAL A 387 15.96 23.56 -22.53
C VAL A 387 14.78 24.24 -23.22
N ARG A 388 15.02 25.31 -23.96
CA ARG A 388 13.98 25.92 -24.83
C ARG A 388 13.45 24.82 -25.76
N PRO A 389 12.18 24.43 -25.62
CA PRO A 389 11.67 23.33 -26.44
C PRO A 389 11.57 23.82 -27.89
N TRP A 390 12.14 23.06 -28.79
CA TRP A 390 11.89 23.19 -30.21
C TRP A 390 10.38 23.11 -30.47
N PHE A 391 9.92 23.73 -31.55
CA PHE A 391 8.50 23.67 -31.94
C PHE A 391 7.96 22.22 -31.94
N ALA A 392 8.74 21.28 -32.49
CA ALA A 392 8.43 19.84 -32.47
C ALA A 392 8.23 19.27 -31.07
N ALA A 393 9.04 19.67 -30.09
CA ALA A 393 8.90 19.22 -28.68
C ALA A 393 7.62 19.76 -28.03
N ARG A 394 7.18 20.96 -28.37
CA ARG A 394 5.89 21.51 -27.90
C ARG A 394 4.71 20.75 -28.48
N VAL A 395 4.74 20.49 -29.79
CA VAL A 395 3.69 19.70 -30.47
C VAL A 395 3.62 18.29 -29.87
N ALA A 396 4.76 17.61 -29.72
CA ALA A 396 4.84 16.29 -29.09
C ALA A 396 4.27 16.32 -27.67
N GLY A 397 4.60 17.33 -26.86
CA GLY A 397 4.06 17.48 -25.50
C GLY A 397 2.53 17.66 -25.47
N HIS A 398 1.96 18.43 -26.40
CA HIS A 398 0.50 18.55 -26.51
C HIS A 398 -0.17 17.26 -27.00
N LEU A 399 0.44 16.53 -27.92
CA LEU A 399 -0.06 15.25 -28.40
C LEU A 399 -0.02 14.20 -27.30
N THR A 400 1.07 14.13 -26.55
CA THR A 400 1.20 13.22 -25.40
C THR A 400 0.15 13.52 -24.33
N LEU A 401 -0.04 14.79 -23.96
CA LEU A 401 -1.08 15.19 -23.03
C LEU A 401 -2.48 14.80 -23.54
N ALA A 402 -2.78 15.08 -24.80
CA ALA A 402 -4.07 14.76 -25.40
C ALA A 402 -4.31 13.24 -25.44
N PHE A 403 -3.29 12.46 -25.79
CA PHE A 403 -3.33 11.01 -25.82
C PHE A 403 -3.58 10.42 -24.42
N VAL A 404 -2.75 10.78 -23.43
CA VAL A 404 -2.88 10.24 -22.07
C VAL A 404 -4.20 10.67 -21.43
N ALA A 405 -4.62 11.93 -21.60
CA ALA A 405 -5.90 12.42 -21.09
C ALA A 405 -7.09 11.73 -21.79
N GLY A 406 -7.04 11.56 -23.11
CA GLY A 406 -8.06 10.84 -23.87
C GLY A 406 -8.18 9.38 -23.44
N LEU A 407 -7.04 8.68 -23.32
CA LEU A 407 -7.00 7.29 -22.84
C LEU A 407 -7.53 7.17 -21.41
N SER A 408 -7.19 8.13 -20.53
CA SER A 408 -7.71 8.15 -19.15
C SER A 408 -9.21 8.37 -19.10
N LEU A 409 -9.76 9.26 -19.94
CA LEU A 409 -11.22 9.46 -19.99
C LEU A 409 -11.94 8.19 -20.46
N VAL A 410 -11.41 7.51 -21.49
CA VAL A 410 -11.95 6.21 -21.94
C VAL A 410 -11.82 5.16 -20.84
N SER A 411 -10.70 5.11 -20.15
CA SER A 411 -10.45 4.22 -19.01
C SER A 411 -11.44 4.48 -17.85
N LEU A 412 -11.65 5.74 -17.48
CA LEU A 412 -12.62 6.13 -16.46
C LEU A 412 -14.05 5.80 -16.88
N PHE A 413 -14.39 6.00 -18.14
CA PHE A 413 -15.70 5.58 -18.67
C PHE A 413 -15.88 4.05 -18.56
N ALA A 414 -14.86 3.27 -18.94
CA ALA A 414 -14.88 1.82 -18.77
C ALA A 414 -15.02 1.42 -17.30
N LEU A 415 -14.32 2.10 -16.38
CA LEU A 415 -14.42 1.88 -14.95
C LEU A 415 -15.86 2.10 -14.44
N PHE A 416 -16.49 3.22 -14.82
CA PHE A 416 -17.86 3.51 -14.42
C PHE A 416 -18.89 2.57 -15.04
N TYR A 417 -18.73 2.26 -16.31
CA TYR A 417 -19.72 1.47 -17.06
C TYR A 417 -19.62 -0.03 -16.80
N LEU A 418 -18.41 -0.56 -16.61
CA LEU A 418 -18.18 -2.00 -16.51
C LEU A 418 -17.98 -2.46 -15.07
N VAL A 419 -17.21 -1.71 -14.26
CA VAL A 419 -16.80 -2.16 -12.94
C VAL A 419 -17.77 -1.68 -11.85
N THR A 420 -18.11 -0.41 -11.84
CA THR A 420 -19.00 0.16 -10.82
C THR A 420 -20.37 -0.53 -10.74
N PRO A 421 -21.07 -0.83 -11.85
CA PRO A 421 -22.34 -1.56 -11.77
C PRO A 421 -22.19 -2.94 -11.15
N ASN A 422 -21.07 -3.63 -11.40
CA ASN A 422 -20.82 -4.93 -10.78
C ASN A 422 -20.58 -4.82 -9.27
N LEU A 423 -19.88 -3.77 -8.82
CA LEU A 423 -19.73 -3.49 -7.39
C LEU A 423 -21.09 -3.31 -6.70
N LEU A 424 -21.98 -2.56 -7.33
CA LEU A 424 -23.31 -2.28 -6.77
C LEU A 424 -24.23 -3.52 -6.79
N ARG A 425 -24.12 -4.38 -7.81
CA ARG A 425 -24.92 -5.63 -7.91
C ARG A 425 -24.44 -6.72 -6.95
N ASN A 426 -23.15 -6.76 -6.67
CA ASN A 426 -22.52 -7.81 -5.86
C ASN A 426 -22.31 -7.34 -4.40
N ALA A 427 -23.31 -6.67 -3.82
CA ALA A 427 -23.27 -6.29 -2.41
C ALA A 427 -23.03 -7.50 -1.48
N ASP A 428 -23.52 -8.68 -1.88
CA ASP A 428 -23.33 -9.94 -1.17
C ASP A 428 -22.11 -10.75 -1.67
N TYR A 429 -21.25 -10.13 -2.44
CA TYR A 429 -20.08 -10.80 -3.04
C TYR A 429 -19.20 -11.52 -2.02
N ALA A 430 -19.05 -10.95 -0.82
CA ALA A 430 -18.30 -11.58 0.27
C ALA A 430 -18.93 -12.87 0.81
N ASN A 431 -20.21 -13.08 0.56
CA ASN A 431 -20.94 -14.28 0.98
C ASN A 431 -20.88 -15.39 -0.08
N ALA A 432 -20.49 -15.06 -1.30
CA ALA A 432 -20.32 -16.06 -2.36
C ALA A 432 -18.95 -16.71 -2.21
N SER A 433 -18.89 -17.93 -1.72
CA SER A 433 -17.70 -18.77 -1.80
C SER A 433 -17.49 -19.19 -3.25
N ILE A 434 -16.91 -18.34 -4.06
CA ILE A 434 -16.48 -18.68 -5.41
C ILE A 434 -15.12 -19.35 -5.27
N PRO A 435 -14.96 -20.63 -5.65
CA PRO A 435 -13.68 -21.33 -5.54
C PRO A 435 -12.56 -20.54 -6.25
N GLY A 436 -11.44 -20.35 -5.58
CA GLY A 436 -10.26 -19.67 -6.11
C GLY A 436 -10.32 -18.14 -6.10
N GLN A 437 -11.36 -17.52 -5.56
CA GLN A 437 -11.40 -16.07 -5.39
C GLN A 437 -11.01 -15.66 -3.97
N PRO A 438 -10.17 -14.62 -3.81
CA PRO A 438 -9.90 -14.05 -2.50
C PRO A 438 -11.16 -13.45 -1.93
N LEU A 439 -11.26 -13.63 -0.67
CA LEU A 439 -12.32 -13.19 0.18
C LEU A 439 -12.23 -11.71 0.41
N SER A 440 -13.36 -11.05 0.32
CA SER A 440 -13.49 -9.63 0.60
C SER A 440 -14.73 -9.37 1.45
N VAL A 441 -14.62 -8.40 2.37
CA VAL A 441 -15.74 -8.00 3.22
C VAL A 441 -16.55 -6.94 2.47
N PRO A 442 -17.89 -7.09 2.33
CA PRO A 442 -18.70 -6.12 1.63
C PRO A 442 -18.74 -4.80 2.40
N VAL A 443 -18.78 -3.69 1.68
CA VAL A 443 -19.10 -2.39 2.26
C VAL A 443 -20.62 -2.18 2.24
N LEU A 444 -21.25 -2.46 1.11
CA LEU A 444 -22.71 -2.54 1.02
C LEU A 444 -23.17 -3.88 1.63
N GLY A 445 -24.18 -3.85 2.48
CA GLY A 445 -24.65 -5.05 3.18
C GLY A 445 -23.72 -5.55 4.29
N ALA A 446 -22.70 -4.78 4.68
CA ALA A 446 -21.78 -5.15 5.75
C ALA A 446 -22.49 -5.57 7.04
N GLN A 447 -23.57 -4.87 7.42
CA GLN A 447 -24.30 -5.16 8.66
C GLN A 447 -24.88 -6.58 8.67
N ALA A 448 -25.54 -7.00 7.60
CA ALA A 448 -26.12 -8.34 7.49
C ALA A 448 -25.04 -9.44 7.55
N HIS A 449 -23.85 -9.18 6.97
CA HIS A 449 -22.69 -10.05 7.09
C HIS A 449 -22.21 -10.16 8.55
N LEU A 450 -22.04 -9.00 9.22
CA LEU A 450 -21.56 -8.95 10.60
C LEU A 450 -22.53 -9.61 11.58
N ASP A 451 -23.82 -9.41 11.39
CA ASP A 451 -24.87 -10.01 12.25
C ASP A 451 -24.86 -11.54 12.10
N SER A 452 -24.74 -12.07 10.88
CA SER A 452 -24.62 -13.51 10.65
C SER A 452 -23.38 -14.13 11.34
N ILE A 453 -22.26 -13.39 11.40
CA ILE A 453 -21.07 -13.83 12.12
C ILE A 453 -21.30 -13.82 13.64
N ARG A 454 -21.96 -12.77 14.17
CA ARG A 454 -22.26 -12.67 15.60
C ARG A 454 -23.21 -13.77 16.05
N GLU A 455 -24.29 -14.02 15.30
CA GLU A 455 -25.23 -15.11 15.57
C GLU A 455 -24.52 -16.47 15.62
N LEU A 456 -23.60 -16.73 14.68
CA LEU A 456 -22.78 -17.92 14.73
C LEU A 456 -21.90 -17.96 15.97
N GLY A 457 -21.23 -16.84 16.30
CA GLY A 457 -20.39 -16.73 17.51
C GLY A 457 -21.16 -17.01 18.79
N GLU A 458 -22.36 -16.46 18.94
CA GLU A 458 -23.24 -16.73 20.08
C GLU A 458 -23.56 -18.22 20.24
N SER A 459 -23.75 -18.94 19.12
CA SER A 459 -23.97 -20.38 19.15
C SER A 459 -22.77 -21.18 19.71
N CYS A 460 -21.57 -20.61 19.64
CA CYS A 460 -20.33 -21.16 20.20
C CYS A 460 -19.89 -20.46 21.50
N HIS A 461 -20.78 -19.74 22.17
CA HIS A 461 -20.48 -19.00 23.38
C HIS A 461 -19.37 -17.94 23.21
N ILE A 462 -19.25 -17.37 22.02
CA ILE A 462 -18.29 -16.29 21.68
C ILE A 462 -19.07 -14.99 21.57
N PRO A 463 -19.25 -14.23 22.68
CA PRO A 463 -20.02 -12.98 22.66
C PRO A 463 -19.26 -11.89 21.90
N ALA A 464 -19.97 -11.12 21.08
CA ALA A 464 -19.35 -10.11 20.21
C ALA A 464 -18.93 -8.81 20.91
N ASP A 465 -19.24 -8.60 22.16
CA ASP A 465 -19.02 -7.32 22.86
C ASP A 465 -18.09 -7.43 24.09
N HIS A 466 -17.66 -8.62 24.46
CA HIS A 466 -16.89 -8.86 25.69
C HIS A 466 -15.81 -9.96 25.57
N ALA A 467 -15.55 -10.44 24.38
CA ALA A 467 -14.57 -11.47 24.16
C ALA A 467 -13.14 -10.90 24.13
N GLU A 468 -12.21 -11.61 24.76
CA GLU A 468 -10.79 -11.27 24.73
C GLU A 468 -10.06 -12.19 23.75
N HIS A 469 -9.25 -11.61 22.86
CA HIS A 469 -8.37 -12.36 21.97
C HIS A 469 -9.05 -13.45 21.13
N VAL A 470 -10.28 -13.19 20.65
CA VAL A 470 -10.98 -14.12 19.75
C VAL A 470 -10.12 -14.38 18.51
N VAL A 471 -10.02 -15.65 18.11
CA VAL A 471 -9.33 -15.97 16.86
C VAL A 471 -10.26 -15.72 15.69
N VAL A 472 -9.87 -14.83 14.80
CA VAL A 472 -10.66 -14.36 13.65
C VAL A 472 -9.87 -14.43 12.36
N ASP A 473 -10.56 -14.41 11.22
CA ASP A 473 -9.95 -14.08 9.92
C ASP A 473 -10.32 -12.66 9.49
N HIS A 474 -9.92 -12.27 8.28
CA HIS A 474 -10.23 -10.94 7.75
C HIS A 474 -11.72 -10.74 7.47
N MET A 475 -12.49 -11.82 7.26
CA MET A 475 -13.94 -11.76 7.01
C MET A 475 -14.74 -11.57 8.30
N THR A 476 -14.27 -12.15 9.39
CA THR A 476 -14.95 -12.13 10.70
C THR A 476 -14.43 -11.04 11.63
N TYR A 477 -13.29 -10.43 11.31
CA TYR A 477 -12.64 -9.39 12.10
C TYR A 477 -13.57 -8.25 12.50
N PHE A 478 -14.37 -7.74 11.57
CA PHE A 478 -15.20 -6.55 11.79
C PHE A 478 -16.41 -6.81 12.71
N ALA A 479 -16.78 -8.05 12.92
CA ALA A 479 -17.80 -8.42 13.89
C ALA A 479 -17.31 -8.23 15.34
N TYR A 480 -15.99 -8.28 15.55
CA TYR A 480 -15.33 -8.25 16.86
C TYR A 480 -14.51 -6.97 17.09
N LEU A 481 -14.93 -5.84 16.53
CA LEU A 481 -14.23 -4.56 16.68
C LEU A 481 -14.25 -3.99 18.10
N LYS A 482 -15.21 -4.40 18.93
CA LYS A 482 -15.30 -3.94 20.32
C LYS A 482 -14.50 -4.81 21.28
N ASP A 483 -14.09 -5.99 20.84
CA ASP A 483 -13.37 -6.96 21.64
C ASP A 483 -11.89 -6.59 21.77
N ARG A 484 -11.22 -7.17 22.74
CA ARG A 484 -9.78 -6.95 22.92
C ARG A 484 -8.96 -7.76 21.91
N SER A 485 -8.05 -7.10 21.27
CA SER A 485 -6.98 -7.61 20.40
C SER A 485 -7.26 -8.97 19.77
N PRO A 486 -8.19 -9.09 18.82
CA PRO A 486 -8.45 -10.38 18.20
C PRO A 486 -7.18 -10.92 17.53
N VAL A 487 -7.00 -12.23 17.56
CA VAL A 487 -5.86 -12.93 16.99
C VAL A 487 -6.22 -13.40 15.58
N HIS A 488 -5.37 -13.14 14.60
CA HIS A 488 -5.66 -13.60 13.24
C HIS A 488 -5.40 -15.10 13.09
N VAL A 489 -6.35 -15.80 12.46
CA VAL A 489 -6.30 -17.26 12.29
C VAL A 489 -5.04 -17.78 11.59
N LEU A 490 -4.38 -16.97 10.78
CA LEU A 490 -3.11 -17.34 10.15
C LEU A 490 -2.02 -17.70 11.17
N TYR A 491 -2.13 -17.23 12.39
CA TYR A 491 -1.19 -17.64 13.45
C TYR A 491 -1.46 -19.05 13.99
N VAL A 492 -2.65 -19.58 13.77
CA VAL A 492 -3.10 -20.88 14.28
C VAL A 492 -3.44 -21.90 13.20
N SER A 493 -3.63 -21.47 11.96
CA SER A 493 -4.00 -22.36 10.88
C SER A 493 -2.80 -23.07 10.27
N ALA A 494 -3.04 -24.29 9.78
CA ALA A 494 -2.11 -25.04 8.94
C ALA A 494 -1.75 -24.31 7.63
N PHE A 495 -2.40 -23.20 7.32
CA PHE A 495 -2.25 -22.46 6.06
C PHE A 495 -0.94 -21.69 5.94
N GLY A 496 0.03 -21.90 6.80
CA GLY A 496 1.34 -21.45 6.50
C GLY A 496 2.18 -20.90 7.63
N TYR A 497 1.62 -20.49 8.75
CA TYR A 497 2.44 -19.91 9.81
C TYR A 497 2.43 -20.76 11.09
N GLY A 498 1.42 -21.62 11.26
CA GLY A 498 1.26 -22.46 12.41
C GLY A 498 1.58 -23.91 12.10
N GLY A 499 2.44 -24.53 12.84
CA GLY A 499 2.28 -25.93 13.17
C GLY A 499 1.08 -26.06 14.12
N ASP A 500 0.77 -27.29 14.53
CA ASP A 500 -0.21 -27.65 15.55
C ASP A 500 -0.30 -26.59 16.66
N LEU A 501 -1.34 -25.77 16.62
CA LEU A 501 -1.60 -24.65 17.55
C LEU A 501 -0.33 -24.18 18.27
N LEU A 502 0.71 -24.03 17.45
CA LEU A 502 1.95 -23.43 17.84
C LEU A 502 2.70 -24.22 18.87
N ASN A 503 2.87 -25.52 18.57
CA ASN A 503 3.54 -26.44 19.47
C ASN A 503 2.87 -26.44 20.85
N GLY A 504 1.55 -26.35 20.86
CA GLY A 504 0.76 -26.34 22.10
C GLY A 504 0.85 -25.08 22.95
N LYS A 505 1.45 -23.98 22.46
CA LYS A 505 1.69 -22.77 23.29
C LYS A 505 0.62 -21.69 23.13
N LEU A 506 0.00 -21.56 21.96
CA LEU A 506 -0.97 -20.48 21.74
C LEU A 506 -2.29 -20.74 22.46
N LEU A 507 -2.79 -21.96 22.46
CA LEU A 507 -4.06 -22.27 23.11
C LEU A 507 -4.00 -22.03 24.64
N PRO A 508 -2.95 -22.48 25.39
CA PRO A 508 -2.78 -22.07 26.77
C PRO A 508 -2.71 -20.55 26.97
N PHE A 509 -1.96 -19.85 26.12
CA PHE A 509 -1.87 -18.39 26.15
C PHE A 509 -3.23 -17.72 25.97
N LEU A 510 -4.03 -18.17 25.01
CA LEU A 510 -5.36 -17.64 24.75
C LEU A 510 -6.31 -17.95 25.91
N LYS A 511 -6.24 -19.18 26.49
CA LYS A 511 -7.04 -19.56 27.64
C LYS A 511 -6.70 -18.74 28.88
N GLU A 512 -5.43 -18.48 29.17
CA GLU A 512 -4.99 -17.58 30.24
C GLU A 512 -5.52 -16.15 30.09
N ARG A 513 -5.85 -15.76 28.87
CA ARG A 513 -6.41 -14.44 28.52
C ARG A 513 -7.91 -14.46 28.26
N ASN A 514 -8.60 -15.49 28.73
CA ASN A 514 -10.05 -15.64 28.59
C ASN A 514 -10.53 -15.61 27.14
N SER A 515 -9.71 -16.07 26.16
CA SER A 515 -10.15 -16.18 24.78
C SER A 515 -11.25 -17.24 24.67
N PRO A 516 -12.47 -16.87 24.27
CA PRO A 516 -13.60 -17.80 24.28
C PRO A 516 -13.51 -18.81 23.13
N GLY A 517 -12.88 -18.44 22.02
CA GLY A 517 -12.83 -19.35 20.88
C GLY A 517 -12.32 -18.75 19.58
N LEU A 518 -12.65 -19.47 18.53
CA LEU A 518 -12.29 -19.17 17.14
C LEU A 518 -13.56 -18.98 16.33
N ILE A 519 -13.58 -17.98 15.45
CA ILE A 519 -14.61 -17.79 14.44
C ILE A 519 -13.99 -17.35 13.12
N THR A 520 -14.05 -18.23 12.12
CA THR A 520 -13.37 -18.04 10.83
C THR A 520 -14.14 -18.74 9.71
N ARG A 521 -13.66 -18.66 8.50
CA ARG A 521 -14.11 -19.57 7.44
C ARG A 521 -13.78 -21.01 7.81
N CYS A 522 -14.66 -21.93 7.47
CA CYS A 522 -14.53 -23.35 7.84
C CYS A 522 -13.25 -23.98 7.30
N GLU A 523 -12.81 -23.57 6.10
CA GLU A 523 -11.57 -24.09 5.51
C GLU A 523 -10.30 -23.69 6.28
N TRP A 524 -10.37 -22.67 7.13
CA TRP A 524 -9.26 -22.17 7.93
C TRP A 524 -9.28 -22.66 9.37
N VAL A 525 -10.28 -23.43 9.74
CA VAL A 525 -10.32 -24.09 11.06
C VAL A 525 -9.20 -25.13 11.13
N PRO A 526 -8.32 -25.06 12.17
CA PRO A 526 -7.28 -26.06 12.39
C PRO A 526 -7.84 -27.48 12.46
N ASN A 527 -7.09 -28.46 11.95
CA ASN A 527 -7.55 -29.85 11.84
C ASN A 527 -8.02 -30.43 13.18
N GLU A 528 -7.36 -30.08 14.29
CA GLU A 528 -7.70 -30.53 15.65
C GLU A 528 -9.07 -30.07 16.14
N PHE A 529 -9.70 -29.09 15.50
CA PHE A 529 -11.03 -28.58 15.87
C PHE A 529 -12.14 -28.92 14.89
N ARG A 530 -11.84 -29.60 13.79
CA ARG A 530 -12.84 -29.88 12.75
C ARG A 530 -14.02 -30.71 13.24
N ASP A 531 -13.81 -31.59 14.17
CA ASP A 531 -14.87 -32.46 14.72
C ASP A 531 -15.78 -31.75 15.71
N VAL A 532 -15.37 -30.62 16.26
CA VAL A 532 -16.11 -29.85 17.29
C VAL A 532 -16.61 -28.50 16.78
N GLN A 533 -16.32 -28.16 15.54
CA GLN A 533 -16.76 -26.90 14.92
C GLN A 533 -18.28 -26.88 14.68
N ARG A 534 -18.89 -25.70 14.84
CA ARG A 534 -20.24 -25.43 14.34
C ARG A 534 -20.15 -24.57 13.11
N GLN A 535 -21.01 -24.84 12.13
CA GLN A 535 -21.00 -24.17 10.84
C GLN A 535 -22.36 -23.51 10.56
N ASN A 536 -22.33 -22.32 9.92
CA ASN A 536 -23.50 -21.71 9.33
C ASN A 536 -23.62 -22.06 7.82
N ASP A 537 -24.75 -21.65 7.22
CA ASP A 537 -25.05 -21.82 5.79
C ASP A 537 -24.15 -21.03 4.84
N ARG A 538 -23.36 -20.08 5.37
CA ARG A 538 -22.46 -19.20 4.61
C ARG A 538 -21.00 -19.67 4.61
N GLY A 539 -20.71 -20.84 5.17
CA GLY A 539 -19.36 -21.41 5.19
C GLY A 539 -18.42 -20.83 6.26
N TYR A 540 -18.98 -20.20 7.29
CA TYR A 540 -18.23 -19.80 8.49
C TYR A 540 -18.41 -20.84 9.58
N CYS A 541 -17.34 -21.04 10.33
CA CYS A 541 -17.28 -21.98 11.44
C CYS A 541 -16.83 -21.31 12.72
N CYS A 542 -17.36 -21.75 13.85
CA CYS A 542 -16.89 -21.38 15.17
C CYS A 542 -16.50 -22.59 16.01
N VAL A 543 -15.58 -22.38 16.94
CA VAL A 543 -15.10 -23.36 17.91
C VAL A 543 -15.04 -22.71 19.29
N ASP A 544 -15.69 -23.33 20.26
CA ASP A 544 -15.63 -22.95 21.67
C ASP A 544 -14.35 -23.52 22.31
N PHE A 545 -13.52 -22.69 22.95
CA PHE A 545 -12.31 -23.14 23.67
C PHE A 545 -12.61 -23.60 25.12
N GLY A 546 -13.89 -23.57 25.53
CA GLY A 546 -14.31 -24.00 26.86
C GLY A 546 -13.80 -23.11 28.00
N VAL A 547 -13.51 -21.85 27.72
CA VAL A 547 -13.18 -20.83 28.73
C VAL A 547 -14.50 -20.19 29.17
N ARG A 548 -14.90 -20.47 30.41
CA ARG A 548 -16.10 -19.88 31.03
C ARG A 548 -15.69 -18.98 32.20
#